data_bc120b024928dab3e316e45c16dd884d
#
_entry.id   bc120b024928dab3e316e45c16dd884d
#
_cell.length_a   1.000
_cell.length_b   1.000
_cell.length_c   1.000
_cell.angle_alpha   90.00
_cell.angle_beta   90.00
_cell.angle_gamma   90.00
#
_symmetry.space_group_name_H-M   'P 1'
#
loop_
_entity.id
_entity.type
_entity.pdbx_description
1 polymer ?
#
loop_
_entity_poly.entity_id
_entity_poly.type
_entity_poly.pdbx_seq_one_letter_code
_entity_poly.pdbx_strand_id
1 'polypeptide(L)'
;MTGMSNVAKLAGEPSGQEFLVFTLGDEEYGIDILKVQEIRGYDQVTRIANTPDFIKGVTNLRGVIVPIVDLRVKFSQTEVEYNDNTVVIVLNLGQRVVGIVVDGVSDVLSLAADQIRPAPEFAVTLSTEYLTGLGALGERMLILVNIEKLLNSEEMALLDIAATHVA
;
A
#
# COMPACT_ATOMS: atom_id res chain seq x y z
N MET A 1 3.69 5.72 24.46
CA MET A 1 3.20 5.28 24.00
C MET A 1 2.54 4.75 24.11
N THR A 2 2.52 4.71 24.18
CA THR A 2 1.62 4.00 24.59
C THR A 2 0.45 3.89 23.75
N GLY A 3 0.20 4.73 22.77
CA GLY A 3 -0.94 4.60 21.91
C GLY A 3 -1.03 3.25 21.25
N MET A 4 0.05 2.81 20.64
CA MET A 4 0.05 1.51 19.98
C MET A 4 -0.08 0.37 20.97
N SER A 5 0.62 0.46 22.07
CA SER A 5 0.50 -0.54 23.10
C SER A 5 -0.89 -0.64 23.63
N ASN A 6 -1.52 0.51 23.86
CA ASN A 6 -2.88 0.51 24.37
C ASN A 6 -3.86 -0.07 23.39
N VAL A 7 -3.66 0.23 22.11
CA VAL A 7 -4.53 -0.31 21.07
C VAL A 7 -4.41 -1.84 21.04
N ALA A 8 -3.20 -2.33 21.11
CA ALA A 8 -2.99 -3.78 21.11
C ALA A 8 -3.65 -4.44 22.32
N LYS A 9 -3.55 -3.80 23.47
CA LYS A 9 -4.16 -4.32 24.67
C LYS A 9 -5.68 -4.27 24.59
N LEU A 10 -6.21 -3.18 24.08
CA LEU A 10 -7.65 -3.05 23.94
C LEU A 10 -8.20 -4.06 22.96
N ALA A 11 -7.46 -4.36 21.93
CA ALA A 11 -7.88 -5.36 20.98
C ALA A 11 -7.88 -6.75 21.61
N GLY A 12 -7.13 -6.93 22.69
CA GLY A 12 -7.12 -8.19 23.36
C GLY A 12 -6.53 -9.32 22.57
N GLU A 13 -5.73 -8.97 21.57
CA GLU A 13 -5.19 -9.95 20.63
C GLU A 13 -3.69 -9.84 20.55
N PRO A 14 -2.97 -10.41 21.49
CA PRO A 14 -1.51 -10.34 21.44
C PRO A 14 -0.95 -10.95 20.16
N SER A 15 -1.65 -11.88 19.55
CA SER A 15 -1.23 -12.48 18.30
C SER A 15 -1.89 -11.83 17.10
N GLY A 16 -2.76 -10.84 17.32
CA GLY A 16 -3.44 -10.17 16.23
C GLY A 16 -2.51 -9.26 15.47
N GLN A 17 -2.78 -9.10 14.20
CA GLN A 17 -2.03 -8.20 13.34
C GLN A 17 -3.00 -7.21 12.74
N GLU A 18 -2.60 -5.94 12.72
CA GLU A 18 -3.47 -4.88 12.22
C GLU A 18 -3.11 -4.51 10.79
N PHE A 19 -4.13 -4.30 10.00
CA PHE A 19 -3.97 -3.98 8.59
C PHE A 19 -4.75 -2.73 8.26
N LEU A 20 -4.15 -1.87 7.46
CA LEU A 20 -4.86 -0.75 6.86
C LEU A 20 -5.55 -1.29 5.62
N VAL A 21 -6.87 -1.10 5.55
CA VAL A 21 -7.66 -1.62 4.43
C VAL A 21 -7.90 -0.50 3.43
N PHE A 22 -7.55 -0.76 2.20
CA PHE A 22 -7.77 0.20 1.12
C PHE A 22 -8.43 -0.51 -0.05
N THR A 23 -8.99 0.28 -0.96
CA THR A 23 -9.73 -0.26 -2.09
C THR A 23 -9.01 0.02 -3.40
N LEU A 24 -9.08 -0.97 -4.28
CA LEU A 24 -8.65 -0.83 -5.67
C LEU A 24 -9.77 -1.44 -6.50
N GLY A 25 -10.51 -0.58 -7.22
CA GLY A 25 -11.67 -1.06 -7.93
C GLY A 25 -12.71 -1.58 -6.95
N ASP A 26 -13.15 -2.80 -7.17
CA ASP A 26 -14.17 -3.42 -6.33
C ASP A 26 -13.60 -4.30 -5.23
N GLU A 27 -12.28 -4.31 -5.08
CA GLU A 27 -11.64 -5.22 -4.15
C GLU A 27 -11.01 -4.49 -2.98
N GLU A 28 -10.97 -5.16 -1.84
CA GLU A 28 -10.33 -4.63 -0.65
C GLU A 28 -8.99 -5.30 -0.42
N TYR A 29 -8.00 -4.48 -0.11
CA TYR A 29 -6.64 -4.94 0.14
C TYR A 29 -6.22 -4.51 1.53
N GLY A 30 -5.28 -5.23 2.10
CA GLY A 30 -4.75 -4.87 3.42
C GLY A 30 -3.24 -4.87 3.41
N ILE A 31 -2.65 -3.89 4.10
CA ILE A 31 -1.22 -3.84 4.30
C ILE A 31 -0.93 -3.67 5.78
N ASP A 32 0.24 -4.14 6.20
CA ASP A 32 0.66 -4.04 7.58
C ASP A 32 0.64 -2.58 8.03
N ILE A 33 -0.16 -2.29 9.05
CA ILE A 33 -0.31 -0.93 9.54
C ILE A 33 1.03 -0.34 10.01
N LEU A 34 1.94 -1.19 10.42
CA LEU A 34 3.24 -0.71 10.91
C LEU A 34 4.10 -0.10 9.80
N LYS A 35 3.76 -0.38 8.56
CA LYS A 35 4.46 0.24 7.43
C LYS A 35 3.89 1.59 7.05
N VAL A 36 2.70 1.93 7.54
CA VAL A 36 2.03 3.15 7.14
C VAL A 36 2.56 4.33 7.95
N GLN A 37 3.06 5.34 7.25
CA GLN A 37 3.56 6.55 7.88
C GLN A 37 2.46 7.60 7.98
N GLU A 38 1.71 7.81 6.89
CA GLU A 38 0.59 8.73 6.90
C GLU A 38 -0.27 8.51 5.66
N ILE A 39 -1.43 9.13 5.66
CA ILE A 39 -2.37 9.07 4.56
C ILE A 39 -2.68 10.51 4.15
N ARG A 40 -2.66 10.79 2.85
CA ARG A 40 -2.93 12.13 2.37
C ARG A 40 -3.64 12.09 1.03
N GLY A 41 -4.15 13.23 0.61
CA GLY A 41 -4.78 13.33 -0.68
C GLY A 41 -3.76 13.32 -1.80
N TYR A 42 -4.23 13.07 -3.01
CA TYR A 42 -3.36 13.05 -4.17
C TYR A 42 -3.26 14.47 -4.72
N ASP A 43 -2.13 15.12 -4.49
CA ASP A 43 -1.88 16.44 -5.06
C ASP A 43 -0.39 16.71 -5.09
N GLN A 44 -0.02 17.76 -5.78
CA GLN A 44 1.36 18.26 -5.82
C GLN A 44 2.38 17.18 -6.16
N VAL A 45 2.04 16.33 -7.12
CA VAL A 45 2.96 15.32 -7.61
C VAL A 45 3.69 15.88 -8.82
N THR A 46 5.02 15.88 -8.77
CA THR A 46 5.86 16.34 -9.87
C THR A 46 6.21 15.16 -10.74
N ARG A 47 5.84 15.23 -11.99
CA ARG A 47 6.09 14.13 -12.93
C ARG A 47 7.56 14.05 -13.30
N ILE A 48 8.00 12.84 -13.56
CA ILE A 48 9.36 12.58 -14.00
C ILE A 48 9.31 11.89 -15.35
N ALA A 49 10.10 12.37 -16.28
CA ALA A 49 10.12 11.82 -17.62
C ALA A 49 10.81 10.44 -17.62
N ASN A 50 10.39 9.60 -18.57
CA ASN A 50 11.06 8.33 -18.85
C ASN A 50 10.92 7.31 -17.70
N THR A 51 9.79 7.38 -16.99
CA THR A 51 9.47 6.37 -15.99
C THR A 51 8.29 5.55 -16.48
N PRO A 52 8.13 4.32 -15.97
CA PRO A 52 6.93 3.52 -16.30
C PRO A 52 5.65 4.26 -15.91
N ASP A 53 4.55 3.89 -16.53
CA ASP A 53 3.28 4.56 -16.31
C ASP A 53 2.82 4.54 -14.86
N PHE A 54 3.16 3.49 -14.11
CA PHE A 54 2.71 3.39 -12.73
C PHE A 54 3.46 4.32 -11.79
N ILE A 55 4.61 4.85 -12.19
CA ILE A 55 5.33 5.85 -11.40
C ILE A 55 4.83 7.22 -11.82
N LYS A 56 4.04 7.85 -10.95
CA LYS A 56 3.41 9.11 -11.27
C LYS A 56 4.34 10.31 -11.10
N GLY A 57 5.38 10.13 -10.32
CA GLY A 57 6.33 11.21 -10.06
C GLY A 57 6.79 11.18 -8.63
N VAL A 58 7.06 12.35 -8.09
CA VAL A 58 7.51 12.48 -6.71
C VAL A 58 6.77 13.64 -6.06
N THR A 59 6.73 13.60 -4.74
CA THR A 59 6.21 14.73 -3.97
C THR A 59 7.21 15.05 -2.87
N ASN A 60 7.23 16.31 -2.46
CA ASN A 60 8.09 16.74 -1.36
C ASN A 60 7.27 16.67 -0.08
N LEU A 61 7.69 15.82 0.84
CA LEU A 61 6.99 15.64 2.09
C LEU A 61 7.90 16.11 3.21
N ARG A 62 7.72 17.35 3.60
CA ARG A 62 8.51 17.95 4.67
C ARG A 62 10.02 17.80 4.42
N GLY A 63 10.44 18.07 3.19
CA GLY A 63 11.86 18.01 2.84
C GLY A 63 12.33 16.66 2.33
N VAL A 64 11.47 15.65 2.38
CA VAL A 64 11.82 14.31 1.90
C VAL A 64 11.15 14.10 0.53
N ILE A 65 11.93 13.68 -0.44
CA ILE A 65 11.40 13.38 -1.77
C ILE A 65 10.83 11.98 -1.75
N VAL A 66 9.53 11.88 -1.98
CA VAL A 66 8.80 10.62 -1.90
C VAL A 66 8.29 10.23 -3.28
N PRO A 67 8.75 9.11 -3.84
CA PRO A 67 8.23 8.63 -5.12
C PRO A 67 6.77 8.17 -4.95
N ILE A 68 5.98 8.41 -5.98
CA ILE A 68 4.55 8.08 -5.96
C ILE A 68 4.25 7.02 -7.01
N VAL A 69 3.73 5.91 -6.57
CA VAL A 69 3.37 4.76 -7.40
C VAL A 69 1.86 4.60 -7.40
N ASP A 70 1.26 4.53 -8.58
CA ASP A 70 -0.18 4.31 -8.66
C ASP A 70 -0.44 2.81 -8.78
N LEU A 71 -0.95 2.21 -7.72
CA LEU A 71 -1.22 0.78 -7.72
C LEU A 71 -2.32 0.40 -8.70
N ARG A 72 -3.22 1.32 -8.99
CA ARG A 72 -4.28 1.03 -9.96
C ARG A 72 -3.69 0.81 -11.35
N VAL A 73 -2.71 1.64 -11.70
CA VAL A 73 -2.01 1.46 -12.97
C VAL A 73 -1.15 0.21 -12.92
N LYS A 74 -0.49 -0.02 -11.81
CA LYS A 74 0.35 -1.21 -11.63
C LYS A 74 -0.45 -2.49 -11.83
N PHE A 75 -1.71 -2.49 -11.38
CA PHE A 75 -2.59 -3.65 -11.52
C PHE A 75 -3.39 -3.61 -12.82
N SER A 76 -3.02 -2.76 -13.75
CA SER A 76 -3.58 -2.70 -15.10
C SER A 76 -5.07 -2.37 -15.13
N GLN A 77 -5.52 -1.51 -14.24
CA GLN A 77 -6.88 -1.00 -14.33
C GLN A 77 -6.97 -0.06 -15.52
N THR A 78 -8.04 -0.20 -16.29
CA THR A 78 -8.17 0.54 -17.53
C THR A 78 -8.65 1.97 -17.33
N GLU A 79 -9.43 2.22 -16.29
CA GLU A 79 -9.94 3.56 -16.04
C GLU A 79 -9.49 4.01 -14.66
N VAL A 80 -8.64 5.00 -14.64
CA VAL A 80 -8.08 5.54 -13.41
C VAL A 80 -8.45 7.01 -13.34
N GLU A 81 -9.16 7.38 -12.27
CA GLU A 81 -9.54 8.76 -12.05
C GLU A 81 -8.84 9.32 -10.83
N TYR A 82 -8.49 10.58 -10.91
CA TYR A 82 -7.92 11.31 -9.79
C TYR A 82 -8.93 12.33 -9.33
N ASN A 83 -9.52 12.09 -8.18
CA ASN A 83 -10.57 12.95 -7.65
C ASN A 83 -10.35 13.15 -6.15
N ASP A 84 -11.33 13.74 -5.48
CA ASP A 84 -11.21 14.08 -4.07
C ASP A 84 -11.08 12.85 -3.18
N ASN A 85 -11.48 11.69 -3.67
CA ASN A 85 -11.40 10.45 -2.91
C ASN A 85 -10.11 9.70 -3.13
N THR A 86 -9.33 10.11 -4.12
CA THR A 86 -8.06 9.47 -4.41
C THR A 86 -7.07 9.73 -3.27
N VAL A 87 -6.46 8.69 -2.78
CA VAL A 87 -5.66 8.75 -1.57
C VAL A 87 -4.26 8.23 -1.84
N VAL A 88 -3.28 8.88 -1.21
CA VAL A 88 -1.91 8.41 -1.21
C VAL A 88 -1.59 7.87 0.18
N ILE A 89 -1.19 6.61 0.25
CA ILE A 89 -0.74 6.00 1.49
C ILE A 89 0.78 6.07 1.48
N VAL A 90 1.33 6.84 2.42
CA VAL A 90 2.78 6.99 2.51
C VAL A 90 3.32 5.88 3.39
N LEU A 91 4.22 5.09 2.83
CA LEU A 91 4.77 3.92 3.48
C LEU A 91 6.24 4.09 3.79
N ASN A 92 6.63 3.67 4.97
CA ASN A 92 8.03 3.64 5.37
C ASN A 92 8.49 2.19 5.29
N LEU A 93 9.36 1.92 4.33
CA LEU A 93 9.86 0.57 4.08
C LEU A 93 11.25 0.35 4.65
N GLY A 94 11.61 1.15 5.65
CA GLY A 94 12.91 1.05 6.28
C GLY A 94 13.90 2.00 5.64
N GLN A 95 14.45 1.59 4.51
CA GLN A 95 15.46 2.41 3.83
C GLN A 95 14.88 3.41 2.86
N ARG A 96 13.60 3.34 2.61
CA ARG A 96 12.95 4.28 1.68
C ARG A 96 11.52 4.52 2.07
N VAL A 97 11.03 5.66 1.65
CA VAL A 97 9.64 6.06 1.84
C VAL A 97 9.01 6.15 0.46
N VAL A 98 7.85 5.55 0.30
CA VAL A 98 7.16 5.54 -0.99
C VAL A 98 5.68 5.79 -0.75
N GLY A 99 5.03 6.48 -1.69
CA GLY A 99 3.59 6.69 -1.62
C GLY A 99 2.90 5.83 -2.65
N ILE A 100 1.83 5.18 -2.24
CA ILE A 100 1.03 4.40 -3.18
C ILE A 100 -0.34 5.06 -3.33
N VAL A 101 -0.81 5.15 -4.57
CA VAL A 101 -2.10 5.76 -4.87
C VAL A 101 -3.14 4.66 -4.94
N VAL A 102 -4.23 4.86 -4.22
CA VAL A 102 -5.33 3.90 -4.16
C VAL A 102 -6.64 4.66 -4.32
N ASP A 103 -7.73 3.93 -4.54
CA ASP A 103 -9.04 4.54 -4.72
C ASP A 103 -9.60 5.12 -3.43
N GLY A 104 -9.27 4.51 -2.32
CA GLY A 104 -9.73 5.01 -1.03
C GLY A 104 -9.24 4.13 0.09
N VAL A 105 -9.40 4.63 1.31
CA VAL A 105 -9.06 3.89 2.52
C VAL A 105 -10.35 3.65 3.28
N SER A 106 -10.57 2.41 3.69
CA SER A 106 -11.80 2.05 4.38
C SER A 106 -11.66 2.12 5.91
N ASP A 107 -10.76 1.33 6.45
CA ASP A 107 -10.65 1.22 7.90
C ASP A 107 -9.36 0.47 8.26
N VAL A 108 -9.19 0.26 9.55
CA VAL A 108 -8.09 -0.55 10.07
C VAL A 108 -8.72 -1.76 10.73
N LEU A 109 -8.26 -2.95 10.36
CA LEU A 109 -8.80 -4.19 10.89
C LEU A 109 -7.72 -4.99 11.58
N SER A 110 -8.09 -5.62 12.68
CA SER A 110 -7.21 -6.55 13.39
C SER A 110 -7.63 -7.96 13.02
N LEU A 111 -6.68 -8.76 12.58
CA LEU A 111 -6.93 -10.14 12.18
C LEU A 111 -6.14 -11.08 13.08
N ALA A 112 -6.82 -12.08 13.63
CA ALA A 112 -6.16 -13.12 14.37
C ALA A 112 -5.49 -14.09 13.40
N ALA A 113 -4.59 -14.91 13.90
CA ALA A 113 -3.83 -15.81 13.03
C ALA A 113 -4.74 -16.75 12.24
N ASP A 114 -5.84 -17.21 12.86
CA ASP A 114 -6.75 -18.11 12.17
C ASP A 114 -7.63 -17.42 11.15
N GLN A 115 -7.61 -16.10 11.09
CA GLN A 115 -8.34 -15.34 10.08
C GLN A 115 -7.49 -15.04 8.86
N ILE A 116 -6.22 -15.36 8.91
CA ILE A 116 -5.31 -15.17 7.79
C ILE A 116 -5.04 -16.52 7.17
N ARG A 117 -5.40 -16.65 5.89
CA ARG A 117 -5.29 -17.90 5.17
C ARG A 117 -4.28 -17.77 4.05
N PRO A 118 -3.61 -18.86 3.69
CA PRO A 118 -2.66 -18.80 2.59
C PRO A 118 -3.37 -18.46 1.27
N ALA A 119 -2.68 -17.73 0.42
CA ALA A 119 -3.23 -17.37 -0.87
C ALA A 119 -3.29 -18.60 -1.75
N PRO A 120 -4.45 -18.88 -2.35
CA PRO A 120 -4.55 -20.03 -3.24
C PRO A 120 -3.82 -19.76 -4.55
N GLU A 121 -3.46 -20.83 -5.23
CA GLU A 121 -2.72 -20.72 -6.48
C GLU A 121 -3.66 -20.61 -7.66
N PHE A 122 -4.63 -19.73 -7.58
CA PHE A 122 -5.53 -19.55 -8.70
C PHE A 122 -5.23 -18.28 -9.46
N ALA A 123 -4.34 -17.48 -8.96
CA ALA A 123 -4.14 -16.17 -9.51
C ALA A 123 -3.37 -16.23 -10.80
N VAL A 124 -4.11 -16.21 -11.87
CA VAL A 124 -3.49 -16.18 -13.18
C VAL A 124 -2.96 -14.79 -13.50
N THR A 125 -3.66 -13.78 -12.99
CA THR A 125 -3.33 -12.40 -13.30
C THR A 125 -2.50 -11.72 -12.22
N LEU A 126 -2.51 -12.25 -11.00
CA LEU A 126 -1.75 -11.68 -9.91
C LEU A 126 -0.68 -12.65 -9.48
N SER A 127 0.54 -12.16 -9.41
CA SER A 127 1.63 -12.98 -8.89
C SER A 127 1.38 -13.25 -7.42
N THR A 128 1.53 -14.49 -7.00
CA THR A 128 1.35 -14.84 -5.59
C THR A 128 2.57 -14.45 -4.76
N GLU A 129 3.63 -13.98 -5.41
CA GLU A 129 4.85 -13.62 -4.69
C GLU A 129 4.62 -12.51 -3.68
N TYR A 130 3.78 -11.55 -4.00
CA TYR A 130 3.55 -10.42 -3.10
C TYR A 130 2.33 -10.58 -2.23
N LEU A 131 1.62 -11.68 -2.36
CA LEU A 131 0.46 -11.92 -1.51
C LEU A 131 0.90 -12.55 -0.20
N THR A 132 0.61 -11.87 0.90
CA THR A 132 0.87 -12.43 2.22
C THR A 132 -0.16 -13.51 2.54
N GLY A 133 -1.38 -13.32 2.04
CA GLY A 133 -2.46 -14.25 2.30
C GLY A 133 -3.79 -13.57 2.07
N LEU A 134 -4.84 -14.22 2.53
CA LEU A 134 -6.18 -13.67 2.47
C LEU A 134 -6.70 -13.51 3.88
N GLY A 135 -7.26 -12.33 4.17
CA GLY A 135 -7.88 -12.09 5.46
C GLY A 135 -9.36 -12.32 5.36
N ALA A 136 -9.88 -13.18 6.21
CA ALA A 136 -11.30 -13.48 6.24
C ALA A 136 -11.91 -12.92 7.52
N LEU A 137 -12.85 -12.00 7.36
CA LEU A 137 -13.53 -11.39 8.51
C LEU A 137 -15.01 -11.31 8.17
N GLY A 138 -15.78 -12.25 8.72
CA GLY A 138 -17.17 -12.36 8.36
C GLY A 138 -17.30 -12.70 6.88
N GLU A 139 -18.04 -11.88 6.18
CA GLU A 139 -18.19 -12.08 4.75
C GLU A 139 -17.18 -11.27 3.93
N ARG A 140 -16.32 -10.53 4.60
CA ARG A 140 -15.31 -9.74 3.93
C ARG A 140 -14.08 -10.60 3.65
N MET A 141 -13.50 -10.38 2.48
CA MET A 141 -12.27 -11.06 2.10
C MET A 141 -11.28 -9.98 1.68
N LEU A 142 -10.17 -9.93 2.39
CA LEU A 142 -9.13 -8.95 2.13
C LEU A 142 -7.95 -9.62 1.47
N ILE A 143 -7.39 -8.95 0.47
CA ILE A 143 -6.18 -9.45 -0.17
C ILE A 143 -5.01 -8.79 0.54
N LEU A 144 -4.26 -9.58 1.30
CA LEU A 144 -3.15 -9.06 2.10
C LEU A 144 -1.89 -9.05 1.25
N VAL A 145 -1.29 -7.89 1.13
CA VAL A 145 -0.13 -7.72 0.23
C VAL A 145 1.09 -7.26 1.00
N ASN A 146 2.24 -7.65 0.49
CA ASN A 146 3.53 -7.18 0.96
C ASN A 146 4.06 -6.22 -0.10
N ILE A 147 4.09 -4.94 0.24
CA ILE A 147 4.45 -3.90 -0.72
C ILE A 147 5.88 -4.05 -1.20
N GLU A 148 6.77 -4.48 -0.32
CA GLU A 148 8.17 -4.65 -0.71
C GLU A 148 8.33 -5.70 -1.79
N LYS A 149 7.51 -6.74 -1.74
CA LYS A 149 7.52 -7.77 -2.78
C LYS A 149 6.71 -7.36 -4.00
N LEU A 150 5.70 -6.55 -3.80
CA LEU A 150 4.89 -6.05 -4.90
C LEU A 150 5.74 -5.21 -5.85
N LEU A 151 6.62 -4.40 -5.27
CA LEU A 151 7.58 -3.63 -6.04
C LEU A 151 8.88 -4.41 -6.07
N ASN A 152 9.14 -5.08 -7.18
CA ASN A 152 10.33 -5.92 -7.26
C ASN A 152 11.60 -5.06 -7.22
N SER A 153 12.75 -5.71 -7.15
CA SER A 153 14.01 -5.00 -6.97
C SER A 153 14.30 -4.02 -8.11
N GLU A 154 13.88 -4.37 -9.32
CA GLU A 154 14.08 -3.49 -10.46
C GLU A 154 13.23 -2.23 -10.32
N GLU A 155 11.98 -2.40 -9.90
CA GLU A 155 11.09 -1.26 -9.71
C GLU A 155 11.54 -0.40 -8.54
N MET A 156 12.07 -1.02 -7.49
CA MET A 156 12.61 -0.26 -6.37
C MET A 156 13.80 0.59 -6.80
N ALA A 157 14.63 0.06 -7.70
CA ALA A 157 15.75 0.83 -8.23
C ALA A 157 15.25 2.04 -9.01
N LEU A 158 14.17 1.85 -9.77
CA LEU A 158 13.57 2.98 -10.51
C LEU A 158 13.04 4.06 -9.58
N LEU A 159 12.47 3.65 -8.45
CA LEU A 159 12.00 4.61 -7.46
C LEU A 159 13.16 5.40 -6.86
N ASP A 160 14.28 4.75 -6.62
CA ASP A 160 15.46 5.44 -6.10
C ASP A 160 15.98 6.47 -7.10
N ILE A 161 15.98 6.10 -8.38
CA ILE A 161 16.40 7.02 -9.42
C ILE A 161 15.46 8.21 -9.49
N ALA A 162 14.15 7.96 -9.40
CA ALA A 162 13.18 9.03 -9.44
C ALA A 162 13.38 10.01 -8.30
N ALA A 163 13.58 9.50 -7.11
CA ALA A 163 13.79 10.34 -5.93
C ALA A 163 15.07 11.16 -6.06
N THR A 164 16.10 10.62 -6.72
CA THR A 164 17.37 11.30 -6.86
C THR A 164 17.34 12.39 -7.92
N HIS A 165 16.59 12.16 -9.00
CA HIS A 165 16.63 13.06 -10.15
C HIS A 165 15.91 14.38 -9.97
N VAL A 166 15.14 14.52 -8.89
CA VAL A 166 14.37 15.74 -8.67
C VAL A 166 15.11 16.72 -7.76
N ALA A 167 16.12 16.26 -7.11
CA ALA A 167 16.83 17.07 -6.12
C ALA A 167 17.51 18.33 -6.73
#